data_fd1d0c8e969b8c11e70e70ce93924169
#
_entry.id   fd1d0c8e969b8c11e70e70ce93924169
#
_cell.length_a   1.000
_cell.length_b   1.000
_cell.length_c   1.000
_cell.angle_alpha   90.00
_cell.angle_beta   90.00
_cell.angle_gamma   90.00
#
_symmetry.space_group_name_H-M   'P 1'
#
loop_
_entity.id
_entity.type
_entity.pdbx_description
1 polymer ?
#
loop_
_entity_poly.entity_id
_entity_poly.type
_entity_poly.pdbx_seq_one_letter_code
_entity_poly.pdbx_strand_id
1 'polypeptide(L)' 'MQDVPISDEMIRLGQFLKLANLVDSGADAKPVIQAGEVQVNGEVETRRGRQLHRGDVVSVAGARARVA' A
#
# COMPACT_ATOMS: atom_id res chain seq x y z
N MET A 1 -8.86 9.74 5.76
CA MET A 1 -7.78 8.76 5.57
C MET A 1 -7.91 7.64 6.58
N GLN A 2 -7.74 6.41 6.15
CA GLN A 2 -7.84 5.22 6.98
C GLN A 2 -6.50 4.95 7.66
N ASP A 3 -6.52 4.68 8.97
CA ASP A 3 -5.33 4.19 9.69
C ASP A 3 -5.41 2.67 9.79
N VAL A 4 -4.39 1.99 9.30
CA VAL A 4 -4.36 0.52 9.26
C VAL A 4 -3.22 0.01 10.13
N PRO A 5 -3.53 -0.58 11.28
CA PRO A 5 -2.49 -1.07 12.17
C PRO A 5 -1.79 -2.30 11.60
N ILE A 6 -0.48 -2.38 11.84
CA ILE A 6 0.31 -3.55 11.48
C ILE A 6 0.92 -4.15 12.74
N SER A 7 1.15 -5.47 12.72
CA SER A 7 1.67 -6.19 13.88
C SER A 7 3.20 -6.18 13.97
N ASP A 8 3.87 -6.03 12.85
CA ASP A 8 5.33 -6.01 12.78
C ASP A 8 5.83 -4.56 12.61
N GLU A 9 7.14 -4.38 12.64
CA GLU A 9 7.74 -3.06 12.46
C GLU A 9 7.63 -2.55 11.02
N MET A 10 7.41 -3.47 10.08
CA MET A 10 7.41 -3.20 8.65
C MET A 10 6.39 -4.08 7.96
N ILE A 11 5.82 -3.58 6.87
CA ILE A 11 4.97 -4.37 5.98
C ILE A 11 5.37 -4.05 4.53
N ARG A 12 5.27 -5.03 3.64
CA ARG A 12 5.55 -4.79 2.23
C ARG A 12 4.33 -4.20 1.55
N LEU A 13 4.57 -3.38 0.52
CA LEU A 13 3.51 -2.65 -0.17
C LEU A 13 2.38 -3.56 -0.65
N GLY A 14 2.70 -4.68 -1.30
CA GLY A 14 1.67 -5.59 -1.79
C GLY A 14 0.80 -6.17 -0.68
N GLN A 15 1.39 -6.47 0.46
CA GLN A 15 0.67 -6.96 1.63
C GLN A 15 -0.22 -5.86 2.23
N PHE A 16 0.28 -4.64 2.27
CA PHE A 16 -0.46 -3.52 2.84
C PHE A 16 -1.69 -3.18 2.02
N LEU A 17 -1.60 -3.23 0.69
CA LEU A 17 -2.74 -2.96 -0.18
C LEU A 17 -3.90 -3.91 0.11
N LYS A 18 -3.60 -5.18 0.35
CA LYS A 18 -4.61 -6.17 0.71
C LYS A 18 -5.16 -5.92 2.11
N LEU A 19 -4.29 -5.67 3.08
CA LEU A 19 -4.69 -5.43 4.47
C LEU A 19 -5.59 -4.22 4.58
N ALA A 20 -5.31 -3.17 3.83
CA ALA A 20 -6.07 -1.92 3.84
C ALA A 20 -7.31 -1.95 2.94
N ASN A 21 -7.60 -3.08 2.29
CA ASN A 21 -8.70 -3.22 1.33
C ASN A 21 -8.62 -2.23 0.15
N LEU A 22 -7.42 -1.88 -0.25
CA LEU A 22 -7.21 -1.05 -1.43
C LEU A 22 -7.21 -1.87 -2.71
N VAL A 23 -7.06 -3.19 -2.57
CA VAL A 23 -7.22 -4.18 -3.64
C VAL A 23 -8.00 -5.36 -3.08
N ASP A 24 -8.63 -6.15 -3.95
CA ASP A 24 -9.47 -7.27 -3.50
C ASP A 24 -8.66 -8.47 -3.04
N SER A 25 -7.48 -8.69 -3.62
CA SER A 25 -6.63 -9.82 -3.26
C SER A 25 -5.16 -9.49 -3.49
N GLY A 26 -4.26 -10.33 -2.97
CA GLY A 26 -2.83 -10.17 -3.23
C GLY A 26 -2.47 -10.29 -4.70
N ALA A 27 -3.23 -11.07 -5.47
CA ALA A 27 -3.03 -11.19 -6.91
C ALA A 27 -3.38 -9.90 -7.65
N ASP A 28 -4.32 -9.11 -7.12
CA ASP A 28 -4.71 -7.83 -7.73
C ASP A 28 -3.71 -6.72 -7.43
N ALA A 29 -2.90 -6.86 -6.39
CA ALA A 29 -1.91 -5.85 -6.01
C ALA A 29 -0.84 -5.69 -7.09
N LYS A 30 -0.36 -6.79 -7.67
CA LYS A 30 0.74 -6.75 -8.63
C LYS A 30 0.43 -5.89 -9.86
N PRO A 31 -0.69 -6.11 -10.59
CA PRO A 31 -0.96 -5.29 -11.76
C PRO A 31 -1.20 -3.82 -11.44
N VAL A 32 -1.83 -3.52 -10.31
CA VAL A 32 -2.08 -2.14 -9.90
C VAL A 32 -0.76 -1.42 -9.60
N ILE A 33 0.15 -2.07 -8.90
CA ILE A 33 1.46 -1.50 -8.58
C ILE A 33 2.28 -1.31 -9.85
N GLN A 34 2.32 -2.31 -10.72
CA GLN A 34 3.10 -2.25 -11.96
C GLN A 34 2.57 -1.22 -12.94
N ALA A 35 1.27 -0.95 -12.92
CA ALA A 35 0.66 0.06 -13.77
C ALA A 35 0.95 1.50 -13.30
N GLY A 36 1.61 1.68 -12.16
CA GLY A 36 1.92 3.01 -11.63
C GLY A 36 0.73 3.70 -10.96
N GLU A 37 -0.27 2.94 -10.56
CA GLU A 37 -1.48 3.48 -9.94
C GLU A 37 -1.35 3.65 -8.43
N VAL A 38 -0.23 3.22 -7.85
CA VAL A 38 0.03 3.28 -6.41
C VAL A 38 1.05 4.35 -6.11
N GLN A 39 0.76 5.18 -5.12
CA GLN A 39 1.69 6.18 -4.61
C GLN A 39 2.00 5.89 -3.14
N VAL A 40 3.24 6.08 -2.76
CA VAL A 40 3.68 6.02 -1.37
C VAL A 40 4.23 7.40 -1.02
N ASN A 41 3.63 8.03 -0.02
CA ASN A 41 4.00 9.39 0.41
C ASN A 41 4.00 10.38 -0.78
N GLY A 42 3.04 10.23 -1.70
CA GLY A 42 2.87 11.12 -2.83
C GLY A 42 3.71 10.77 -4.06
N GLU A 43 4.52 9.73 -4.01
CA GLU A 43 5.38 9.32 -5.13
C GLU A 43 4.94 7.97 -5.68
N VAL A 44 4.92 7.84 -7.00
CA VAL A 44 4.57 6.57 -7.65
C VAL A 44 5.57 5.49 -7.25
N GLU A 45 5.06 4.35 -6.84
CA GLU A 45 5.86 3.19 -6.49
C GLU A 45 5.43 2.00 -7.33
N THR A 46 6.39 1.36 -8.00
CA THR A 46 6.13 0.21 -8.87
C THR A 46 6.69 -1.11 -8.31
N ARG A 47 7.31 -1.07 -7.15
CA ARG A 47 7.88 -2.27 -6.50
C ARG A 47 6.91 -2.81 -5.46
N ARG A 48 6.41 -4.03 -5.70
CA ARG A 48 5.51 -4.70 -4.77
C ARG A 48 6.17 -4.97 -3.41
N GLY A 49 7.47 -5.21 -3.41
CA GLY A 49 8.23 -5.51 -2.20
C GLY A 49 8.72 -4.30 -1.43
N ARG A 50 8.32 -3.08 -1.81
CA ARG A 50 8.72 -1.89 -1.06
C ARG A 50 8.32 -2.03 0.40
N GLN A 51 9.26 -1.76 1.30
CA GLN A 51 9.02 -1.79 2.73
C GLN A 51 8.34 -0.51 3.19
N LEU A 52 7.26 -0.67 3.94
CA LEU A 52 6.51 0.44 4.53
C LEU A 52 6.64 0.37 6.04
N HIS A 53 6.66 1.54 6.66
CA HIS A 53 6.77 1.69 8.10
C HIS A 53 5.62 2.55 8.62
N ARG A 54 5.38 2.51 9.92
CA ARG A 54 4.33 3.33 10.52
C ARG A 54 4.53 4.79 10.17
N GLY A 55 3.44 5.43 9.74
CA GLY A 55 3.45 6.80 9.25
C GLY A 55 3.46 6.93 7.74
N ASP A 56 3.83 5.88 7.00
CA ASP A 56 3.77 5.92 5.54
C ASP A 56 2.33 5.96 5.06
N VAL A 57 2.06 6.75 4.03
CA VAL A 57 0.73 6.91 3.44
C VAL A 57 0.72 6.32 2.04
N VAL A 58 -0.22 5.44 1.78
CA VAL A 58 -0.38 4.78 0.48
C VAL A 58 -1.67 5.22 -0.16
N SER A 59 -1.62 5.56 -1.45
CA SER A 59 -2.79 6.01 -2.22
C SER A 59 -2.98 5.12 -3.44
N VAL A 60 -4.23 4.74 -3.70
CA VAL A 60 -4.63 4.03 -4.91
C VAL A 60 -5.97 4.60 -5.34
N ALA A 61 -6.04 5.12 -6.58
CA ALA A 61 -7.30 5.59 -7.18
C ALA A 61 -8.08 6.56 -6.27
N GLY A 62 -7.37 7.46 -5.60
CA GLY A 62 -8.00 8.45 -4.72
C GLY A 62 -8.28 7.96 -3.31
N ALA A 63 -8.21 6.67 -3.05
CA ALA A 63 -8.31 6.14 -1.69
C ALA A 63 -6.94 6.17 -1.01
N ARG A 64 -6.90 6.51 0.27
CA ARG A 64 -5.65 6.60 1.02
C ARG A 64 -5.73 5.85 2.32
N ALA A 65 -4.60 5.24 2.69
CA ALA A 65 -4.46 4.55 3.98
C ALA A 65 -3.08 4.84 4.55
N ARG A 66 -3.02 4.99 5.87
CA ARG A 66 -1.76 5.21 6.58
C ARG A 66 -1.40 3.97 7.39
N VAL A 67 -0.13 3.57 7.34
CA VAL A 67 0.40 2.49 8.17
C VAL A 67 0.43 2.96 9.63
N ALA A 68 -0.23 2.23 10.50
CA ALA A 68 -0.37 2.63 11.90
C ALA A 68 0.24 1.62 12.88
#